data_d4e6b2f2a7beed711cc37a181785eec1
#
_entry.id   d4e6b2f2a7beed711cc37a181785eec1
#
_cell.length_a   1.000
_cell.length_b   1.000
_cell.length_c   1.000
_cell.angle_alpha   90.00
_cell.angle_beta   90.00
_cell.angle_gamma   90.00
#
_symmetry.space_group_name_H-M   'P 1'
#
loop_
_entity.id
_entity.type
_entity.pdbx_description
1 polymer ?
#
loop_
_entity_poly.entity_id
_entity_poly.type
_entity_poly.pdbx_seq_one_letter_code
_entity_poly.pdbx_strand_id
1 'polypeptide(L)'
;MKLEFDHVGMVVKSIKKTMDNLSALFGVELPKSGFFSQIFEYEEGRFVMLPVNGVKIELLQPKAGPLLDFLKERGDGALCEICFRVDNIEKQYDKFKKMGITPLDDFDGTPLIDRKYTPTHGAKFFYLPRKGKGAAFEILELPDELT
;
A
#
# COMPACT_ATOMS: atom_id res chain seq x y z
N MET A 1 6.08 -4.80 -20.70
CA MET A 1 5.15 -4.34 -19.66
C MET A 1 5.72 -3.14 -18.95
N LYS A 2 4.89 -2.14 -18.75
CA LYS A 2 5.31 -0.92 -18.08
C LYS A 2 5.21 -1.08 -16.57
N LEU A 3 6.32 -0.92 -15.87
CA LEU A 3 6.40 -0.95 -14.42
C LEU A 3 6.77 0.45 -13.94
N GLU A 4 5.95 1.01 -13.05
CA GLU A 4 6.19 2.34 -12.48
C GLU A 4 6.21 2.25 -10.96
N PHE A 5 7.08 3.04 -10.34
CA PHE A 5 7.04 3.20 -8.89
C PHE A 5 5.79 4.00 -8.52
N ASP A 6 4.99 3.52 -7.58
CA ASP A 6 3.77 4.21 -7.16
C ASP A 6 3.90 4.87 -5.80
N HIS A 7 4.21 4.11 -4.77
CA HIS A 7 4.33 4.68 -3.42
C HIS A 7 5.14 3.79 -2.48
N VAL A 8 5.51 4.35 -1.34
CA VAL A 8 5.97 3.60 -0.17
C VAL A 8 4.89 3.68 0.90
N GLY A 9 4.73 2.61 1.66
CA GLY A 9 3.82 2.59 2.81
C GLY A 9 4.58 2.52 4.12
N MET A 10 4.12 3.27 5.10
CA MET A 10 4.66 3.21 6.45
C MET A 10 3.54 3.03 7.46
N VAL A 11 3.77 2.16 8.44
CA VAL A 11 2.83 1.96 9.55
C VAL A 11 3.08 3.03 10.60
N VAL A 12 2.00 3.63 11.10
CA VAL A 12 2.07 4.69 12.09
C VAL A 12 1.05 4.45 13.20
N LYS A 13 1.36 4.94 14.40
CA LYS A 13 0.41 4.90 15.51
C LYS A 13 -0.71 5.91 15.34
N SER A 14 -0.45 7.01 14.64
CA SER A 14 -1.42 8.09 14.42
C SER A 14 -1.13 8.78 13.10
N ILE A 15 -2.07 8.67 12.17
CA ILE A 15 -2.02 9.42 10.90
C ILE A 15 -1.97 10.91 11.18
N LYS A 16 -2.83 11.39 12.09
CA LYS A 16 -2.91 12.83 12.40
C LYS A 16 -1.58 13.38 12.89
N LYS A 17 -0.96 12.72 13.87
CA LYS A 17 0.33 13.17 14.41
C LYS A 17 1.44 13.12 13.38
N THR A 18 1.46 12.06 12.55
CA THR A 18 2.46 11.92 11.50
C THR A 18 2.31 13.01 10.45
N MET A 19 1.08 13.32 10.03
CA MET A 19 0.82 14.41 9.09
C MET A 19 1.21 15.77 9.66
N ASP A 20 0.90 16.02 10.94
CA ASP A 20 1.31 17.27 11.61
C ASP A 20 2.84 17.40 11.61
N ASN A 21 3.56 16.32 11.87
CA ASN A 21 5.02 16.32 11.83
C ASN A 21 5.57 16.56 10.43
N LEU A 22 5.03 15.90 9.42
CA LEU A 22 5.46 16.08 8.04
C LEU A 22 5.18 17.51 7.55
N SER A 23 4.04 18.07 7.94
CA SER A 23 3.70 19.46 7.64
C SER A 23 4.68 20.42 8.29
N ALA A 24 4.97 20.22 9.58
CA ALA A 24 5.88 21.10 10.34
C ALA A 24 7.32 21.03 9.83
N LEU A 25 7.79 19.82 9.49
CA LEU A 25 9.18 19.61 9.08
C LEU A 25 9.43 19.95 7.60
N PHE A 26 8.47 19.64 6.73
CA PHE A 26 8.68 19.67 5.28
C PHE A 26 7.61 20.45 4.52
N GLY A 27 6.60 21.00 5.19
CA GLY A 27 5.50 21.70 4.52
C GLY A 27 4.61 20.78 3.68
N VAL A 28 4.60 19.48 3.96
CA VAL A 28 3.80 18.52 3.22
C VAL A 28 2.38 18.51 3.76
N GLU A 29 1.39 18.68 2.86
CA GLU A 29 -0.02 18.71 3.24
C GLU A 29 -0.86 17.91 2.23
N LEU A 30 -2.02 17.44 2.69
CA LEU A 30 -2.98 16.80 1.79
C LEU A 30 -3.58 17.83 0.83
N PRO A 31 -3.89 17.42 -0.41
CA PRO A 31 -4.69 18.23 -1.30
C PRO A 31 -6.04 18.59 -0.66
N LYS A 32 -6.59 19.74 -1.01
CA LYS A 32 -7.86 20.22 -0.43
C LYS A 32 -9.08 19.49 -0.99
N SER A 33 -8.94 18.81 -2.13
CA SER A 33 -10.02 18.10 -2.78
C SER A 33 -9.49 16.91 -3.59
N GLY A 34 -10.40 16.03 -4.01
CA GLY A 34 -10.06 14.86 -4.81
C GLY A 34 -9.81 13.61 -3.98
N PHE A 35 -9.42 12.55 -4.67
CA PHE A 35 -9.20 11.24 -4.05
C PHE A 35 -8.16 11.30 -2.92
N PHE A 36 -7.05 12.01 -3.15
CA PHE A 36 -5.95 12.07 -2.19
C PHE A 36 -6.14 13.08 -1.06
N SER A 37 -7.35 13.69 -0.93
CA SER A 37 -7.66 14.61 0.15
C SER A 37 -8.25 13.93 1.38
N GLN A 38 -8.48 12.62 1.35
CA GLN A 38 -9.28 11.92 2.36
C GLN A 38 -8.50 10.81 3.04
N ILE A 39 -8.92 10.55 4.29
CA ILE A 39 -8.50 9.36 5.03
C ILE A 39 -9.54 8.28 4.77
N PHE A 40 -9.08 7.11 4.35
CA PHE A 40 -9.95 5.97 4.06
C PHE A 40 -9.97 5.01 5.25
N GLU A 41 -11.16 4.52 5.56
CA GLU A 41 -11.34 3.48 6.59
C GLU A 41 -11.47 2.12 5.93
N TYR A 42 -10.90 1.10 6.55
CA TYR A 42 -11.08 -0.29 6.15
C TYR A 42 -11.20 -1.14 7.42
N GLU A 43 -11.47 -2.42 7.25
CA GLU A 43 -11.79 -3.30 8.40
C GLU A 43 -10.69 -3.29 9.47
N GLU A 44 -9.42 -3.32 9.07
CA GLU A 44 -8.30 -3.45 9.99
C GLU A 44 -7.62 -2.12 10.34
N GLY A 45 -8.18 -0.99 9.91
CA GLY A 45 -7.59 0.31 10.23
C GLY A 45 -8.02 1.44 9.31
N ARG A 46 -7.09 2.35 9.08
CA ARG A 46 -7.30 3.47 8.17
C ARG A 46 -6.01 3.81 7.44
N PHE A 47 -6.12 4.45 6.31
CA PHE A 47 -4.96 4.89 5.55
C PHE A 47 -5.21 6.21 4.85
N VAL A 48 -4.13 6.89 4.49
CA VAL A 48 -4.15 8.09 3.67
C VAL A 48 -2.99 8.02 2.68
N MET A 49 -3.24 8.49 1.45
CA MET A 49 -2.21 8.62 0.42
C MET A 49 -1.77 10.07 0.36
N LEU A 50 -0.54 10.34 0.74
CA LEU A 50 0.01 11.69 0.81
C LEU A 50 0.91 11.94 -0.41
N PRO A 51 0.48 12.76 -1.38
CA PRO A 51 1.31 13.04 -2.55
C PRO A 51 2.43 14.03 -2.21
N VAL A 52 3.63 13.73 -2.69
CA VAL A 52 4.83 14.56 -2.50
C VAL A 52 5.60 14.59 -3.80
N ASN A 53 5.49 15.68 -4.57
CA ASN A 53 6.24 15.87 -5.83
C ASN A 53 6.17 14.68 -6.79
N GLY A 54 4.96 14.19 -7.06
CA GLY A 54 4.73 13.08 -7.99
C GLY A 54 4.95 11.70 -7.42
N VAL A 55 5.41 11.60 -6.18
CA VAL A 55 5.51 10.35 -5.43
C VAL A 55 4.47 10.37 -4.32
N LYS A 56 4.05 9.21 -3.86
CA LYS A 56 3.09 9.11 -2.76
C LYS A 56 3.69 8.38 -1.58
N ILE A 57 3.33 8.82 -0.39
CA ILE A 57 3.61 8.11 0.86
C ILE A 57 2.26 7.68 1.41
N GLU A 58 2.06 6.39 1.58
CA GLU A 58 0.88 5.87 2.24
C GLU A 58 1.15 5.77 3.75
N LEU A 59 0.30 6.38 4.54
CA LEU A 59 0.33 6.24 6.00
C LEU A 59 -0.76 5.26 6.39
N LEU A 60 -0.37 4.17 7.05
CA LEU A 60 -1.27 3.11 7.47
C LEU A 60 -1.35 3.11 8.99
N GLN A 61 -2.56 3.27 9.53
CA GLN A 61 -2.82 3.24 10.96
C GLN A 61 -3.64 1.99 11.27
N PRO A 62 -2.98 0.84 11.49
CA PRO A 62 -3.69 -0.41 11.72
C PRO A 62 -4.24 -0.49 13.15
N LYS A 63 -5.40 -1.15 13.29
CA LYS A 63 -5.99 -1.49 14.59
C LYS A 63 -6.10 -2.99 14.82
N ALA A 64 -5.80 -3.80 13.79
CA ALA A 64 -5.84 -5.26 13.85
C ALA A 64 -5.01 -5.84 12.70
N GLY A 65 -4.77 -7.15 12.74
CA GLY A 65 -4.19 -7.91 11.64
C GLY A 65 -2.68 -7.79 11.51
N PRO A 66 -2.13 -8.31 10.38
CA PRO A 66 -0.68 -8.39 10.19
C PRO A 66 0.05 -7.05 10.21
N LEU A 67 -0.58 -5.96 9.74
CA LEU A 67 0.05 -4.64 9.80
C LEU A 67 0.16 -4.11 11.22
N LEU A 68 -0.80 -4.44 12.09
CA LEU A 68 -0.68 -4.09 13.51
C LEU A 68 0.48 -4.86 14.16
N ASP A 69 0.62 -6.13 13.84
CA ASP A 69 1.74 -6.95 14.32
C ASP A 69 3.08 -6.37 13.84
N PHE A 70 3.13 -5.94 12.58
CA PHE A 70 4.31 -5.28 12.02
C PHE A 70 4.64 -3.98 12.77
N LEU A 71 3.62 -3.16 13.04
CA LEU A 71 3.79 -1.91 13.81
C LEU A 71 4.37 -2.19 15.20
N LYS A 72 3.83 -3.20 15.90
CA LYS A 72 4.31 -3.58 17.22
C LYS A 72 5.74 -4.09 17.20
N GLU A 73 6.10 -4.85 16.18
CA GLU A 73 7.45 -5.44 16.05
C GLU A 73 8.47 -4.40 15.59
N ARG A 74 8.13 -3.57 14.59
CA ARG A 74 9.09 -2.70 13.92
C ARG A 74 9.06 -1.24 14.40
N GLY A 75 7.94 -0.80 14.99
CA GLY A 75 7.82 0.53 15.56
C GLY A 75 7.12 1.54 14.67
N ASP A 76 6.75 2.65 15.28
CA ASP A 76 6.06 3.77 14.64
C ASP A 76 6.92 4.38 13.52
N GLY A 77 6.35 4.50 12.33
CA GLY A 77 7.06 5.03 11.16
C GLY A 77 7.86 4.01 10.36
N ALA A 78 7.77 2.71 10.67
CA ALA A 78 8.48 1.69 9.91
C ALA A 78 7.89 1.52 8.51
N LEU A 79 8.77 1.38 7.50
CA LEU A 79 8.34 1.10 6.14
C LEU A 79 7.84 -0.33 6.04
N CYS A 80 6.60 -0.52 5.58
CA CYS A 80 6.00 -1.85 5.46
C CYS A 80 5.83 -2.31 4.03
N GLU A 81 5.81 -1.38 3.06
CA GLU A 81 5.61 -1.77 1.66
C GLU A 81 6.30 -0.82 0.69
N ILE A 82 6.63 -1.39 -0.46
CA ILE A 82 7.06 -0.67 -1.65
C ILE A 82 6.10 -1.10 -2.75
N CYS A 83 5.39 -0.14 -3.35
CA CYS A 83 4.36 -0.44 -4.33
C CYS A 83 4.79 -0.05 -5.73
N PHE A 84 4.63 -0.99 -6.65
CA PHE A 84 4.83 -0.77 -8.08
C PHE A 84 3.48 -0.83 -8.79
N ARG A 85 3.29 0.10 -9.73
CA ARG A 85 2.09 0.15 -10.55
C ARG A 85 2.32 -0.52 -11.88
N VAL A 86 1.35 -1.29 -12.33
CA VAL A 86 1.38 -2.01 -13.61
C VAL A 86 0.11 -1.70 -14.41
N ASP A 87 0.16 -1.95 -15.70
CA ASP A 87 -0.98 -1.75 -16.61
C ASP A 87 -1.93 -2.94 -16.65
N ASN A 88 -1.47 -4.13 -16.26
CA ASN A 88 -2.30 -5.35 -16.27
C ASN A 88 -1.88 -6.29 -15.15
N ILE A 89 -2.59 -6.22 -14.04
CA ILE A 89 -2.26 -6.99 -12.84
C ILE A 89 -2.47 -8.50 -13.02
N GLU A 90 -3.44 -8.90 -13.83
CA GLU A 90 -3.70 -10.32 -14.06
C GLU A 90 -2.54 -10.98 -14.81
N LYS A 91 -1.93 -10.28 -15.77
CA LYS A 91 -0.71 -10.76 -16.44
C LYS A 91 0.45 -10.89 -15.45
N GLN A 92 0.57 -9.95 -14.52
CA GLN A 92 1.59 -10.04 -13.47
C GLN A 92 1.36 -11.23 -12.57
N TYR A 93 0.12 -11.45 -12.17
CA TYR A 93 -0.23 -12.64 -11.38
C TYR A 93 0.23 -13.92 -12.07
N ASP A 94 -0.12 -14.07 -13.35
CA ASP A 94 0.24 -15.25 -14.13
C ASP A 94 1.76 -15.42 -14.25
N LYS A 95 2.49 -14.32 -14.41
CA LYS A 95 3.95 -14.32 -14.46
C LYS A 95 4.54 -14.82 -13.15
N PHE A 96 4.09 -14.30 -12.02
CA PHE A 96 4.60 -14.73 -10.70
C PHE A 96 4.26 -16.19 -10.43
N LYS A 97 3.08 -16.66 -10.82
CA LYS A 97 2.70 -18.06 -10.66
C LYS A 97 3.63 -18.98 -11.45
N LYS A 98 4.00 -18.60 -12.65
CA LYS A 98 4.97 -19.36 -13.46
C LYS A 98 6.35 -19.41 -12.82
N MET A 99 6.70 -18.41 -12.02
CA MET A 99 7.95 -18.36 -11.27
C MET A 99 7.89 -19.13 -9.95
N GLY A 100 6.75 -19.76 -9.64
CA GLY A 100 6.55 -20.48 -8.37
C GLY A 100 6.18 -19.56 -7.20
N ILE A 101 5.78 -18.32 -7.48
CA ILE A 101 5.38 -17.35 -6.46
C ILE A 101 3.87 -17.21 -6.49
N THR A 102 3.20 -17.44 -5.35
CA THR A 102 1.77 -17.21 -5.23
C THR A 102 1.52 -15.88 -4.55
N PRO A 103 0.92 -14.89 -5.26
CA PRO A 103 0.57 -13.63 -4.65
C PRO A 103 -0.43 -13.79 -3.51
N LEU A 104 -0.41 -12.83 -2.58
CA LEU A 104 -1.26 -12.79 -1.40
C LEU A 104 -2.34 -11.72 -1.56
N ASP A 105 -3.48 -11.93 -0.92
CA ASP A 105 -4.62 -11.01 -0.97
C ASP A 105 -4.37 -9.70 -0.23
N ASP A 106 -3.41 -9.67 0.70
CA ASP A 106 -3.06 -8.50 1.50
C ASP A 106 -1.65 -8.67 2.07
N PHE A 107 -1.16 -7.67 2.79
CA PHE A 107 0.12 -7.73 3.51
C PHE A 107 0.13 -8.94 4.45
N ASP A 108 1.10 -9.84 4.25
CA ASP A 108 1.19 -11.12 4.98
C ASP A 108 -0.13 -11.89 5.03
N GLY A 109 -0.94 -11.73 4.00
CA GLY A 109 -2.27 -12.30 3.93
C GLY A 109 -2.31 -13.72 3.42
N THR A 110 -3.46 -14.08 2.84
CA THR A 110 -3.75 -15.43 2.35
C THR A 110 -3.42 -15.54 0.87
N PRO A 111 -2.88 -16.68 0.41
CA PRO A 111 -2.62 -16.87 -1.01
C PRO A 111 -3.88 -16.71 -1.86
N LEU A 112 -3.75 -15.97 -2.96
CA LEU A 112 -4.80 -15.79 -3.95
C LEU A 112 -4.87 -17.04 -4.83
N ILE A 113 -5.94 -17.84 -4.68
CA ILE A 113 -6.14 -19.09 -5.42
C ILE A 113 -7.32 -18.96 -6.37
N ASP A 114 -8.44 -18.41 -5.91
CA ASP A 114 -9.68 -18.33 -6.69
C ASP A 114 -9.79 -17.05 -7.52
N ARG A 115 -8.88 -16.09 -7.31
CA ARG A 115 -8.86 -14.82 -8.03
C ARG A 115 -7.41 -14.34 -8.17
N LYS A 116 -7.19 -13.39 -9.04
CA LYS A 116 -5.83 -12.91 -9.36
C LYS A 116 -5.46 -11.57 -8.73
N TYR A 117 -6.37 -10.95 -7.99
CA TYR A 117 -6.14 -9.69 -7.32
C TYR A 117 -7.18 -9.45 -6.23
N THR A 118 -6.93 -8.45 -5.40
CA THR A 118 -7.89 -7.92 -4.43
C THR A 118 -8.39 -6.57 -4.91
N PRO A 119 -9.72 -6.36 -5.00
CA PRO A 119 -10.25 -5.05 -5.38
C PRO A 119 -10.27 -4.08 -4.20
N THR A 120 -10.01 -2.80 -4.47
CA THR A 120 -10.14 -1.74 -3.47
C THR A 120 -10.38 -0.39 -4.16
N HIS A 121 -11.50 0.27 -3.85
CA HIS A 121 -11.82 1.62 -4.34
C HIS A 121 -11.60 1.79 -5.86
N GLY A 122 -11.98 0.81 -6.66
CA GLY A 122 -11.79 0.83 -8.11
C GLY A 122 -10.42 0.38 -8.59
N ALA A 123 -9.46 0.22 -7.70
CA ALA A 123 -8.14 -0.31 -8.00
C ALA A 123 -8.06 -1.82 -7.76
N LYS A 124 -6.97 -2.42 -8.20
CA LYS A 124 -6.69 -3.85 -8.03
C LYS A 124 -5.28 -4.00 -7.49
N PHE A 125 -5.09 -4.86 -6.50
CA PHE A 125 -3.76 -5.07 -5.95
C PHE A 125 -3.54 -6.51 -5.49
N PHE A 126 -2.27 -6.85 -5.28
CA PHE A 126 -1.86 -7.99 -4.47
C PHE A 126 -0.49 -7.71 -3.86
N TYR A 127 -0.13 -8.50 -2.87
CA TYR A 127 1.19 -8.46 -2.26
C TYR A 127 1.98 -9.71 -2.64
N LEU A 128 3.30 -9.59 -2.65
CA LEU A 128 4.16 -10.75 -2.74
C LEU A 128 4.53 -11.23 -1.32
N PRO A 129 4.77 -12.52 -1.12
CA PRO A 129 5.24 -13.03 0.17
C PRO A 129 6.57 -12.36 0.55
N ARG A 130 6.68 -11.92 1.79
CA ARG A 130 7.94 -11.37 2.30
C ARG A 130 8.97 -12.48 2.48
N LYS A 131 10.23 -12.17 2.19
CA LYS A 131 11.35 -13.11 2.39
C LYS A 131 11.97 -13.00 3.78
N GLY A 132 11.37 -12.27 4.68
CA GLY A 132 11.89 -12.04 6.02
C GLY A 132 10.99 -11.05 6.73
N LYS A 133 11.58 -10.21 7.58
CA LYS A 133 10.84 -9.25 8.41
C LYS A 133 10.81 -7.83 7.82
N GLY A 134 11.29 -7.65 6.60
CA GLY A 134 11.32 -6.33 5.95
C GLY A 134 10.00 -5.96 5.30
N ALA A 135 10.04 -4.93 4.45
CA ALA A 135 8.89 -4.48 3.71
C ALA A 135 8.44 -5.52 2.67
N ALA A 136 7.14 -5.51 2.39
CA ALA A 136 6.57 -6.31 1.31
C ALA A 136 6.57 -5.52 0.00
N PHE A 137 6.54 -6.22 -1.13
CA PHE A 137 6.24 -5.61 -2.41
C PHE A 137 4.74 -5.72 -2.69
N GLU A 138 4.13 -4.60 -3.02
CA GLU A 138 2.75 -4.53 -3.49
C GLU A 138 2.74 -4.25 -4.99
N ILE A 139 1.83 -4.90 -5.70
CA ILE A 139 1.58 -4.66 -7.12
C ILE A 139 0.19 -4.07 -7.25
N LEU A 140 0.07 -2.99 -8.01
CA LEU A 140 -1.15 -2.19 -8.08
C LEU A 140 -1.51 -1.87 -9.53
N GLU A 141 -2.78 -2.01 -9.87
CA GLU A 141 -3.34 -1.48 -11.11
C GLU A 141 -4.40 -0.45 -10.74
N LEU A 142 -4.18 0.80 -11.15
CA LEU A 142 -5.13 1.89 -10.91
C LEU A 142 -6.17 1.96 -12.04
N PRO A 143 -7.39 2.41 -11.74
CA PRO A 143 -8.34 2.72 -12.81
C PRO A 143 -7.80 3.87 -13.67
N ASP A 144 -8.23 3.93 -14.94
CA ASP A 144 -7.69 4.88 -15.92
C ASP A 144 -7.76 6.34 -15.45
N GLU A 145 -8.80 6.71 -14.71
CA GLU A 145 -8.97 8.07 -14.20
C GLU A 145 -7.96 8.47 -13.11
N LEU A 146 -7.19 7.51 -12.58
CA LEU A 146 -6.17 7.77 -11.56
C LEU A 146 -4.74 7.56 -12.08
N THR A 147 -4.60 7.21 -13.34
CA THR A 147 -3.30 7.11 -14.01
C THR A 147 -2.99 8.36 -14.87
#